data_990e27f8511ff47459a1cc9479986083
#
_entry.id   990e27f8511ff47459a1cc9479986083
#
_cell.length_a   1.000
_cell.length_b   1.000
_cell.length_c   1.000
_cell.angle_alpha   90.00
_cell.angle_beta   90.00
_cell.angle_gamma   90.00
#
_symmetry.space_group_name_H-M   'P 1'
#
loop_
_entity.id
_entity.type
_entity.pdbx_description
1 polymer ?
#
loop_
_entity_poly.entity_id
_entity_poly.type
_entity_poly.pdbx_seq_one_letter_code
_entity_poly.pdbx_strand_id
1 'polypeptide(L)'
;LNILASHRAWLQQIPVDSILTPHPVEFERLAGGRFNDSYERMEKAVEMARSMHIYIIVKDHYSMLCMPDGKVVFNSTGNSGMATAGSGDVLTGIITALLARGYSQKEACIIGMFLHGLAGDIAAEELGKESLMASDIINCLPKAFKRMED
;
A
#
# COMPACT_ATOMS: atom_id res chain seq x y z
N LEU A 1 -3.07 12.09 -3.25
CA LEU A 1 -4.00 11.41 -4.18
C LEU A 1 -5.30 12.20 -4.37
N ASN A 2 -5.84 12.85 -3.34
CA ASN A 2 -7.10 13.62 -3.43
C ASN A 2 -7.03 14.74 -4.47
N ILE A 3 -5.89 15.43 -4.61
CA ILE A 3 -5.70 16.48 -5.63
C ILE A 3 -5.74 15.87 -7.04
N LEU A 4 -5.14 14.72 -7.26
CA LEU A 4 -5.21 14.00 -8.53
C LEU A 4 -6.65 13.57 -8.86
N ALA A 5 -7.41 13.12 -7.87
CA ALA A 5 -8.79 12.72 -8.04
C ALA A 5 -9.70 13.90 -8.47
N SER A 6 -9.42 15.11 -7.99
CA SER A 6 -10.15 16.32 -8.37
C SER A 6 -9.74 16.90 -9.74
N HIS A 7 -8.60 16.47 -10.29
CA HIS A 7 -8.05 16.93 -11.57
C HIS A 7 -7.79 15.74 -12.50
N ARG A 8 -8.86 15.14 -13.02
CA ARG A 8 -8.77 13.91 -13.83
C ARG A 8 -7.82 13.98 -15.03
N ALA A 9 -7.63 15.14 -15.63
CA ALA A 9 -6.65 15.32 -16.70
C ALA A 9 -5.20 15.04 -16.23
N TRP A 10 -4.91 15.22 -14.95
CA TRP A 10 -3.59 14.95 -14.38
C TRP A 10 -3.34 13.45 -14.17
N LEU A 11 -4.39 12.65 -14.01
CA LEU A 11 -4.23 11.19 -13.94
C LEU A 11 -3.55 10.64 -15.20
N GLN A 12 -3.86 11.20 -16.37
CA GLN A 12 -3.25 10.80 -17.63
C GLN A 12 -1.77 11.21 -17.76
N GLN A 13 -1.29 12.09 -16.88
CA GLN A 13 0.11 12.54 -16.86
C GLN A 13 0.96 11.77 -15.84
N ILE A 14 0.36 10.83 -15.09
CA ILE A 14 1.13 9.99 -14.17
C ILE A 14 2.09 9.13 -15.00
N PRO A 15 3.40 9.18 -14.72
CA PRO A 15 4.37 8.37 -15.44
C PRO A 15 4.07 6.87 -15.30
N VAL A 16 4.37 6.11 -16.35
CA VAL A 16 4.36 4.65 -16.26
C VAL A 16 5.27 4.17 -15.12
N ASP A 17 4.96 3.01 -14.57
CA ASP A 17 5.67 2.43 -13.43
C ASP A 17 5.60 3.23 -12.12
N SER A 18 4.73 4.26 -12.06
CA SER A 18 4.40 4.92 -10.78
C SER A 18 3.69 3.98 -9.82
N ILE A 19 3.86 4.21 -8.53
CA ILE A 19 3.21 3.45 -7.47
C ILE A 19 2.23 4.36 -6.73
N LEU A 20 0.95 3.99 -6.71
CA LEU A 20 -0.09 4.68 -5.96
C LEU A 20 -0.49 3.82 -4.75
N THR A 21 -0.68 4.46 -3.59
CA THR A 21 -1.01 3.78 -2.33
C THR A 21 -2.32 4.30 -1.71
N PRO A 22 -3.46 4.27 -2.43
CA PRO A 22 -4.73 4.77 -1.90
C PRO A 22 -5.30 3.87 -0.80
N HIS A 23 -5.99 4.46 0.19
CA HIS A 23 -6.98 3.74 0.97
C HIS A 23 -8.30 3.62 0.14
N PRO A 24 -9.29 2.77 0.54
CA PRO A 24 -10.46 2.51 -0.28
C PRO A 24 -11.19 3.76 -0.77
N VAL A 25 -11.43 4.74 0.11
CA VAL A 25 -12.15 5.97 -0.25
C VAL A 25 -11.33 6.86 -1.19
N GLU A 26 -10.01 6.90 -1.04
CA GLU A 26 -9.13 7.60 -2.01
C GLU A 26 -9.18 6.91 -3.37
N PHE A 27 -9.19 5.58 -3.38
CA PHE A 27 -9.29 4.82 -4.62
C PHE A 27 -10.64 5.07 -5.32
N GLU A 28 -11.75 5.08 -4.60
CA GLU A 28 -13.08 5.43 -5.15
C GLU A 28 -13.07 6.79 -5.83
N ARG A 29 -12.44 7.80 -5.20
CA ARG A 29 -12.31 9.14 -5.79
C ARG A 29 -11.44 9.12 -7.05
N LEU A 30 -10.32 8.39 -7.04
CA LEU A 30 -9.45 8.24 -8.22
C LEU A 30 -10.18 7.53 -9.37
N ALA A 31 -10.89 6.47 -9.08
CA ALA A 31 -11.65 5.69 -10.05
C ALA A 31 -12.92 6.39 -10.55
N GLY A 32 -13.40 7.39 -9.78
CA GLY A 32 -14.56 8.21 -10.11
C GLY A 32 -15.89 7.55 -9.83
N GLY A 33 -15.97 6.63 -8.89
CA GLY A 33 -17.20 5.97 -8.48
C GLY A 33 -17.04 5.22 -7.17
N ARG A 34 -18.15 4.87 -6.55
CA ARG A 34 -18.22 3.96 -5.41
C ARG A 34 -18.37 2.53 -5.92
N PHE A 35 -17.92 1.59 -5.11
CA PHE A 35 -18.01 0.16 -5.39
C PHE A 35 -18.95 -0.51 -4.40
N ASN A 36 -19.73 -1.49 -4.87
CA ASN A 36 -20.69 -2.21 -4.04
C ASN A 36 -19.98 -3.19 -3.10
N ASP A 37 -18.83 -3.72 -3.53
CA ASP A 37 -18.04 -4.68 -2.77
C ASP A 37 -16.54 -4.57 -3.09
N SER A 38 -15.75 -5.39 -2.40
CA SER A 38 -14.30 -5.45 -2.58
C SER A 38 -13.87 -6.08 -3.90
N TYR A 39 -14.71 -6.94 -4.50
CA TYR A 39 -14.42 -7.58 -5.77
C TYR A 39 -14.50 -6.57 -6.93
N GLU A 40 -15.58 -5.79 -6.97
CA GLU A 40 -15.74 -4.73 -7.96
C GLU A 40 -14.62 -3.68 -7.86
N ARG A 41 -14.22 -3.35 -6.62
CA ARG A 41 -13.07 -2.48 -6.37
C ARG A 41 -11.77 -3.07 -6.91
N MET A 42 -11.54 -4.35 -6.71
CA MET A 42 -10.36 -5.06 -7.22
C MET A 42 -10.33 -5.07 -8.75
N GLU A 43 -11.44 -5.39 -9.40
CA GLU A 43 -11.53 -5.39 -10.87
C GLU A 43 -11.18 -4.01 -11.45
N LYS A 44 -11.71 -2.94 -10.82
CA LYS A 44 -11.41 -1.58 -11.24
C LYS A 44 -9.95 -1.18 -11.00
N ALA A 45 -9.36 -1.63 -9.89
CA ALA A 45 -7.94 -1.39 -9.61
C ALA A 45 -7.03 -2.11 -10.62
N VAL A 46 -7.36 -3.33 -11.00
CA VAL A 46 -6.66 -4.08 -12.05
C VAL A 46 -6.78 -3.37 -13.41
N GLU A 47 -7.99 -2.95 -13.78
CA GLU A 47 -8.22 -2.21 -15.02
C GLU A 47 -7.36 -0.94 -15.08
N MET A 48 -7.36 -0.14 -14.00
CA MET A 48 -6.55 1.08 -13.91
C MET A 48 -5.05 0.79 -13.97
N ALA A 49 -4.57 -0.19 -13.21
CA ALA A 49 -3.16 -0.56 -13.19
C ALA A 49 -2.66 -0.97 -14.58
N ARG A 50 -3.46 -1.74 -15.32
CA ARG A 50 -3.15 -2.15 -16.70
C ARG A 50 -3.20 -0.99 -17.68
N SER A 51 -4.29 -0.21 -17.67
CA SER A 51 -4.51 0.85 -18.66
C SER A 51 -3.52 2.00 -18.52
N MET A 52 -3.11 2.32 -17.30
CA MET A 52 -2.14 3.38 -17.01
C MET A 52 -0.70 2.88 -16.88
N HIS A 53 -0.50 1.56 -16.91
CA HIS A 53 0.81 0.93 -16.71
C HIS A 53 1.48 1.32 -15.38
N ILE A 54 0.73 1.22 -14.28
CA ILE A 54 1.15 1.62 -12.93
C ILE A 54 0.88 0.51 -11.92
N TYR A 55 1.48 0.65 -10.74
CA TYR A 55 1.24 -0.21 -9.59
C TYR A 55 0.26 0.49 -8.64
N ILE A 56 -0.77 -0.22 -8.17
CA ILE A 56 -1.77 0.33 -7.23
C ILE A 56 -1.84 -0.57 -6.00
N ILE A 57 -1.49 -0.03 -4.84
CA ILE A 57 -1.69 -0.69 -3.55
C ILE A 57 -2.95 -0.11 -2.92
N VAL A 58 -4.05 -0.85 -2.92
CA VAL A 58 -5.24 -0.47 -2.16
C VAL A 58 -5.08 -0.97 -0.74
N LYS A 59 -4.94 -0.01 0.19
CA LYS A 59 -4.73 -0.28 1.62
C LYS A 59 -6.08 -0.60 2.27
N ASP A 60 -6.26 -1.83 2.70
CA ASP A 60 -7.44 -2.30 3.42
C ASP A 60 -7.00 -3.32 4.48
N HIS A 61 -7.94 -3.97 5.16
CA HIS A 61 -7.65 -5.06 6.09
C HIS A 61 -6.70 -6.10 5.47
N TYR A 62 -6.96 -6.49 4.24
CA TYR A 62 -6.03 -7.20 3.37
C TYR A 62 -5.62 -6.27 2.23
N SER A 63 -4.50 -5.57 2.41
CA SER A 63 -3.99 -4.70 1.34
C SER A 63 -3.71 -5.52 0.09
N MET A 64 -4.11 -5.00 -1.06
CA MET A 64 -3.89 -5.65 -2.35
C MET A 64 -3.02 -4.80 -3.26
N LEU A 65 -2.07 -5.44 -3.93
CA LEU A 65 -1.27 -4.86 -5.00
C LEU A 65 -1.81 -5.30 -6.35
N CYS A 66 -2.27 -4.35 -7.16
CA CYS A 66 -2.61 -4.55 -8.55
C CYS A 66 -1.45 -4.08 -9.44
N MET A 67 -1.00 -4.94 -10.36
CA MET A 67 0.19 -4.71 -11.20
C MET A 67 -0.18 -4.45 -12.66
N PRO A 68 0.70 -3.80 -13.45
CA PRO A 68 0.47 -3.52 -14.88
C PRO A 68 0.18 -4.76 -15.73
N ASP A 69 0.70 -5.92 -15.35
CA ASP A 69 0.46 -7.20 -16.04
C ASP A 69 -0.90 -7.83 -15.69
N GLY A 70 -1.68 -7.19 -14.82
CA GLY A 70 -3.01 -7.63 -14.38
C GLY A 70 -2.99 -8.61 -13.22
N LYS A 71 -1.80 -8.95 -12.68
CA LYS A 71 -1.70 -9.80 -11.49
C LYS A 71 -2.06 -9.03 -10.23
N VAL A 72 -2.62 -9.74 -9.27
CA VAL A 72 -2.96 -9.21 -7.95
C VAL A 72 -2.24 -10.03 -6.88
N VAL A 73 -1.67 -9.34 -5.91
CA VAL A 73 -1.04 -9.94 -4.72
C VAL A 73 -1.72 -9.36 -3.49
N PHE A 74 -2.11 -10.23 -2.56
CA PHE A 74 -2.66 -9.83 -1.27
C PHE A 74 -1.60 -9.93 -0.19
N ASN A 75 -1.57 -8.92 0.69
CA ASN A 75 -0.70 -8.93 1.86
C ASN A 75 -1.35 -9.74 2.99
N SER A 76 -0.58 -10.63 3.60
CA SER A 76 -1.03 -11.47 4.72
C SER A 76 -0.58 -10.97 6.09
N THR A 77 0.23 -9.89 6.14
CA THR A 77 0.72 -9.27 7.38
C THR A 77 -0.04 -8.00 7.71
N GLY A 78 -0.01 -7.60 8.96
CA GLY A 78 -0.68 -6.40 9.45
C GLY A 78 -1.93 -6.71 10.28
N ASN A 79 -2.36 -5.73 11.04
CA ASN A 79 -3.48 -5.83 11.96
C ASN A 79 -4.30 -4.53 12.03
N SER A 80 -5.45 -4.59 12.68
CA SER A 80 -6.38 -3.46 12.79
C SER A 80 -5.82 -2.24 13.54
N GLY A 81 -4.83 -2.42 14.43
CA GLY A 81 -4.17 -1.33 15.14
C GLY A 81 -3.37 -0.40 14.22
N MET A 82 -3.02 -0.89 13.03
CA MET A 82 -2.33 -0.09 12.01
C MET A 82 -3.22 0.94 11.31
N ALA A 83 -4.53 0.97 11.60
CA ALA A 83 -5.47 1.98 11.11
C ALA A 83 -5.30 3.30 11.90
N THR A 84 -4.07 3.79 11.98
CA THR A 84 -3.67 5.01 12.68
C THR A 84 -3.11 6.04 11.71
N ALA A 85 -3.20 7.32 12.10
CA ALA A 85 -2.69 8.41 11.28
C ALA A 85 -1.18 8.26 11.03
N GLY A 86 -0.75 8.46 9.78
CA GLY A 86 0.66 8.35 9.38
C GLY A 86 1.13 6.93 8.99
N SER A 87 0.36 5.88 9.28
CA SER A 87 0.72 4.50 8.89
C SER A 87 0.92 4.36 7.37
N GLY A 88 0.07 5.01 6.56
CA GLY A 88 0.23 5.04 5.12
C GLY A 88 1.49 5.76 4.64
N ASP A 89 1.91 6.81 5.35
CA ASP A 89 3.16 7.54 5.03
C ASP A 89 4.38 6.67 5.35
N VAL A 90 4.32 5.85 6.40
CA VAL A 90 5.37 4.86 6.70
C VAL A 90 5.50 3.85 5.56
N LEU A 91 4.39 3.31 5.05
CA LEU A 91 4.41 2.40 3.89
C LEU A 91 5.06 3.06 2.68
N THR A 92 4.68 4.30 2.37
CA THR A 92 5.26 5.06 1.26
C THR A 92 6.77 5.26 1.45
N GLY A 93 7.21 5.57 2.67
CA GLY A 93 8.63 5.71 3.01
C GLY A 93 9.41 4.41 2.81
N ILE A 94 8.86 3.27 3.25
CA ILE A 94 9.50 1.95 3.07
C ILE A 94 9.66 1.63 1.58
N ILE A 95 8.60 1.79 0.78
CA ILE A 95 8.63 1.52 -0.66
C ILE A 95 9.65 2.43 -1.35
N THR A 96 9.65 3.72 -1.02
CA THR A 96 10.60 4.70 -1.58
C THR A 96 12.05 4.33 -1.25
N ALA A 97 12.32 3.90 -0.02
CA ALA A 97 13.65 3.46 0.38
C ALA A 97 14.12 2.21 -0.38
N LEU A 98 13.22 1.25 -0.62
CA LEU A 98 13.52 0.05 -1.40
C LEU A 98 13.83 0.39 -2.86
N LEU A 99 13.03 1.28 -3.49
CA LEU A 99 13.30 1.78 -4.84
C LEU A 99 14.66 2.49 -4.91
N ALA A 100 14.98 3.33 -3.93
CA ALA A 100 16.27 4.04 -3.85
C ALA A 100 17.46 3.07 -3.72
N ARG A 101 17.25 1.88 -3.19
CA ARG A 101 18.24 0.80 -3.11
C ARG A 101 18.35 -0.05 -4.37
N GLY A 102 17.55 0.22 -5.40
CA GLY A 102 17.60 -0.46 -6.68
C GLY A 102 16.65 -1.65 -6.84
N TYR A 103 15.72 -1.88 -5.90
CA TYR A 103 14.64 -2.85 -6.11
C TYR A 103 13.72 -2.38 -7.23
N SER A 104 13.19 -3.31 -8.01
CA SER A 104 12.14 -3.02 -8.98
C SER A 104 10.85 -2.56 -8.28
N GLN A 105 9.97 -1.89 -9.01
CA GLN A 105 8.67 -1.46 -8.48
C GLN A 105 7.87 -2.63 -7.89
N LYS A 106 7.85 -3.76 -8.60
CA LYS A 106 7.19 -4.98 -8.12
C LYS A 106 7.77 -5.47 -6.80
N GLU A 107 9.09 -5.60 -6.72
CA GLU A 107 9.77 -6.04 -5.51
C GLU A 107 9.57 -5.05 -4.36
N ALA A 108 9.73 -3.76 -4.62
CA ALA A 108 9.54 -2.71 -3.63
C ALA A 108 8.11 -2.70 -3.06
N CYS A 109 7.09 -2.91 -3.89
CA CYS A 109 5.70 -3.02 -3.45
C CYS A 109 5.47 -4.26 -2.59
N ILE A 110 5.89 -5.45 -3.04
CA ILE A 110 5.67 -6.72 -2.33
C ILE A 110 6.40 -6.72 -0.99
N ILE A 111 7.71 -6.43 -1.01
CA ILE A 111 8.54 -6.40 0.19
C ILE A 111 8.07 -5.29 1.13
N GLY A 112 7.77 -4.11 0.60
CA GLY A 112 7.34 -2.96 1.39
C GLY A 112 6.02 -3.20 2.11
N MET A 113 5.01 -3.78 1.44
CA MET A 113 3.74 -4.16 2.07
C MET A 113 3.94 -5.19 3.17
N PHE A 114 4.74 -6.23 2.90
CA PHE A 114 5.02 -7.29 3.86
C PHE A 114 5.75 -6.76 5.09
N LEU A 115 6.84 -6.01 4.92
CA LEU A 115 7.61 -5.40 6.00
C LEU A 115 6.78 -4.44 6.85
N HIS A 116 5.99 -3.59 6.20
CA HIS A 116 5.10 -2.65 6.90
C HIS A 116 4.12 -3.40 7.80
N GLY A 117 3.44 -4.42 7.26
CA GLY A 117 2.51 -5.24 8.01
C GLY A 117 3.20 -6.01 9.15
N LEU A 118 4.34 -6.66 8.88
CA LEU A 118 5.10 -7.41 9.88
C LEU A 118 5.61 -6.51 11.01
N ALA A 119 6.10 -5.30 10.70
CA ALA A 119 6.50 -4.33 11.72
C ALA A 119 5.31 -3.89 12.57
N GLY A 120 4.13 -3.71 11.97
CA GLY A 120 2.89 -3.41 12.68
C GLY A 120 2.43 -4.56 13.58
N ASP A 121 2.61 -5.81 13.15
CA ASP A 121 2.28 -6.98 13.96
C ASP A 121 3.21 -7.09 15.17
N ILE A 122 4.51 -6.87 14.98
CA ILE A 122 5.48 -6.83 16.08
C ILE A 122 5.14 -5.70 17.07
N ALA A 123 4.82 -4.52 16.57
CA ALA A 123 4.42 -3.40 17.42
C ALA A 123 3.14 -3.71 18.23
N ALA A 124 2.16 -4.37 17.60
CA ALA A 124 0.93 -4.78 18.29
C ALA A 124 1.16 -5.87 19.33
N GLU A 125 2.10 -6.79 19.11
CA GLU A 125 2.52 -7.79 20.11
C GLU A 125 3.14 -7.13 21.35
N GLU A 126 3.92 -6.06 21.17
CA GLU A 126 4.63 -5.39 22.26
C GLU A 126 3.79 -4.35 23.00
N LEU A 127 2.96 -3.60 22.29
CA LEU A 127 2.26 -2.41 22.81
C LEU A 127 0.74 -2.55 22.86
N GLY A 128 0.20 -3.60 22.23
CA GLY A 128 -1.23 -3.73 21.99
C GLY A 128 -1.69 -2.90 20.78
N LYS A 129 -2.87 -3.25 20.25
CA LYS A 129 -3.43 -2.62 19.04
C LYS A 129 -3.99 -1.22 19.29
N GLU A 130 -4.51 -0.98 20.50
CA GLU A 130 -5.22 0.25 20.85
C GLU A 130 -4.29 1.48 20.96
N SER A 131 -3.04 1.26 21.37
CA SER A 131 -2.04 2.31 21.58
C SER A 131 -1.06 2.47 20.42
N LEU A 132 -1.19 1.67 19.37
CA LEU A 132 -0.24 1.60 18.27
C LEU A 132 -0.24 2.90 17.45
N MET A 133 0.93 3.49 17.29
CA MET A 133 1.16 4.68 16.47
C MET A 133 2.07 4.37 15.29
N ALA A 134 2.07 5.25 14.28
CA ALA A 134 2.93 5.11 13.10
C ALA A 134 4.43 5.04 13.45
N SER A 135 4.87 5.79 14.49
CA SER A 135 6.24 5.74 14.99
C SER A 135 6.64 4.36 15.52
N ASP A 136 5.69 3.61 16.09
CA ASP A 136 5.95 2.27 16.62
C ASP A 136 6.22 1.28 15.51
N ILE A 137 5.50 1.43 14.37
CA ILE A 137 5.77 0.65 13.15
C ILE A 137 7.20 0.90 12.68
N ILE A 138 7.63 2.19 12.63
CA ILE A 138 9.01 2.56 12.24
C ILE A 138 10.02 1.91 13.20
N ASN A 139 9.80 2.00 14.50
CA ASN A 139 10.69 1.48 15.52
C ASN A 139 10.81 -0.06 15.47
N CYS A 140 9.78 -0.75 14.97
CA CYS A 140 9.77 -2.20 14.81
C CYS A 140 10.32 -2.69 13.46
N LEU A 141 10.63 -1.80 12.50
CA LEU A 141 11.22 -2.20 11.21
C LEU A 141 12.51 -3.02 11.35
N PRO A 142 13.50 -2.68 12.21
CA PRO A 142 14.70 -3.51 12.37
C PRO A 142 14.39 -4.95 12.79
N LYS A 143 13.36 -5.13 13.66
CA LYS A 143 12.92 -6.45 14.08
C LYS A 143 12.23 -7.22 12.95
N ALA A 144 11.44 -6.51 12.12
CA ALA A 144 10.78 -7.08 10.96
C ALA A 144 11.81 -7.55 9.93
N PHE A 145 12.84 -6.76 9.62
CA PHE A 145 13.94 -7.18 8.76
C PHE A 145 14.63 -8.43 9.29
N LYS A 146 14.94 -8.46 10.59
CA LYS A 146 15.58 -9.62 11.21
C LYS A 146 14.74 -10.91 11.10
N ARG A 147 13.40 -10.81 11.27
CA ARG A 147 12.50 -11.97 11.09
C ARG A 147 12.41 -12.47 9.65
N MET A 148 12.80 -11.66 8.66
CA MET A 148 12.85 -12.09 7.25
C MET A 148 14.15 -12.80 6.90
N GLU A 149 15.20 -12.69 7.72
CA GLU A 149 16.50 -13.36 7.52
C GLU A 149 16.50 -14.79 8.09
N ASP A 150 15.58 -15.09 9.02
CA ASP A 150 15.40 -16.41 9.64
C ASP A 150 14.52 -17.32 8.75
#